data_dac20de0105810d9b24a776720c1433e
#
_entry.id   dac20de0105810d9b24a776720c1433e
#
_cell.length_a   1.000
_cell.length_b   1.000
_cell.length_c   1.000
_cell.angle_alpha   90.00
_cell.angle_beta   90.00
_cell.angle_gamma   90.00
#
_symmetry.space_group_name_H-M   'P 1'
#
loop_
_entity.id
_entity.type
_entity.pdbx_description
1 polymer ?
#
loop_
_entity_poly.entity_id
_entity_poly.type
_entity_poly.pdbx_seq_one_letter_code
_entity_poly.pdbx_strand_id
1 'polypeptide(L)'
;MNAAKVLDDLKRRFPNEPEYHQAVEEVLSTIEEEYNKHPEFDKVNLIERLCIPDRVYQFRVTWMDDKGNIQTNMGYRVQHNNAIGPYKGGIRFHASVNLSILKFLAFEQTFKNSLTTLPMGGGKGGSDSVSYTHLRAHETGAY
;
A
#
# COMPACT_ATOMS: atom_id res chain seq x y z
N MET A 1 9.47 15.70 -14.85
CA MET A 1 9.79 14.89 -13.65
C MET A 1 11.22 14.40 -13.71
N ASN A 2 11.88 14.22 -12.56
CA ASN A 2 13.15 13.48 -12.45
C ASN A 2 12.92 12.37 -11.43
N ALA A 3 12.80 11.14 -11.91
CA ALA A 3 12.45 9.97 -11.09
C ALA A 3 13.46 9.75 -9.95
N ALA A 4 14.76 9.90 -10.21
CA ALA A 4 15.81 9.74 -9.20
C ALA A 4 15.66 10.76 -8.07
N LYS A 5 15.38 12.02 -8.39
CA LYS A 5 15.16 13.07 -7.38
C LYS A 5 13.95 12.80 -6.51
N VAL A 6 12.85 12.36 -7.12
CA VAL A 6 11.62 12.00 -6.37
C VAL A 6 11.90 10.84 -5.42
N LEU A 7 12.62 9.82 -5.90
CA LEU A 7 12.98 8.67 -5.09
C LEU A 7 13.92 9.03 -3.93
N ASP A 8 14.92 9.88 -4.16
CA ASP A 8 15.84 10.36 -3.11
C ASP A 8 15.08 11.13 -2.03
N ASP A 9 14.14 11.97 -2.42
CA ASP A 9 13.29 12.72 -1.49
C ASP A 9 12.41 11.78 -0.65
N LEU A 10 11.84 10.76 -1.29
CA LEU A 10 11.04 9.75 -0.63
C LEU A 10 11.88 8.93 0.38
N LYS A 11 13.08 8.49 -0.01
CA LYS A 11 14.00 7.76 0.86
C LYS A 11 14.44 8.61 2.08
N ARG A 12 14.65 9.89 1.89
CA ARG A 12 14.99 10.81 2.98
C ARG A 12 13.83 10.99 3.97
N ARG A 13 12.61 11.08 3.49
CA ARG A 13 11.41 11.27 4.33
C ARG A 13 10.98 9.99 5.03
N PHE A 14 11.16 8.85 4.42
CA PHE A 14 10.71 7.53 4.89
C PHE A 14 11.84 6.50 4.77
N PRO A 15 12.92 6.61 5.55
CA PRO A 15 14.15 5.81 5.34
C PRO A 15 13.99 4.31 5.55
N ASN A 16 12.98 3.87 6.31
CA ASN A 16 12.80 2.48 6.72
C ASN A 16 11.74 1.72 5.89
N GLU A 17 11.59 2.08 4.60
CA GLU A 17 10.57 1.51 3.72
C GLU A 17 11.17 0.97 2.41
N PRO A 18 12.13 0.02 2.44
CA PRO A 18 12.88 -0.41 1.26
C PRO A 18 12.00 -1.05 0.18
N GLU A 19 11.02 -1.87 0.54
CA GLU A 19 10.13 -2.51 -0.42
C GLU A 19 9.24 -1.47 -1.13
N TYR A 20 8.84 -0.44 -0.40
CA TYR A 20 8.09 0.66 -0.98
C TYR A 20 8.95 1.51 -1.93
N HIS A 21 10.21 1.79 -1.56
CA HIS A 21 11.13 2.52 -2.43
C HIS A 21 11.38 1.80 -3.74
N GLN A 22 11.57 0.48 -3.69
CA GLN A 22 11.76 -0.32 -4.89
C GLN A 22 10.54 -0.25 -5.82
N ALA A 23 9.34 -0.42 -5.28
CA ALA A 23 8.12 -0.35 -6.08
C ALA A 23 7.92 1.03 -6.73
N VAL A 24 8.22 2.10 -6.00
CA VAL A 24 8.17 3.47 -6.55
C VAL A 24 9.20 3.65 -7.66
N GLU A 25 10.45 3.18 -7.47
CA GLU A 25 11.51 3.26 -8.49
C GLU A 25 11.09 2.56 -9.79
N GLU A 26 10.56 1.35 -9.69
CA GLU A 26 10.10 0.57 -10.84
C GLU A 26 8.99 1.27 -11.63
N VAL A 27 7.99 1.81 -10.91
CA VAL A 27 6.90 2.54 -11.56
C VAL A 27 7.39 3.85 -12.19
N LEU A 28 8.13 4.68 -11.43
CA LEU A 28 8.57 5.98 -11.90
C LEU A 28 9.49 5.87 -13.11
N SER A 29 10.41 4.90 -13.13
CA SER A 29 11.29 4.66 -14.29
C SER A 29 10.50 4.29 -15.55
N THR A 30 9.40 3.57 -15.39
CA THR A 30 8.54 3.14 -16.50
C THR A 30 7.72 4.30 -17.10
N ILE A 31 7.23 5.22 -16.25
CA ILE A 31 6.33 6.29 -16.70
C ILE A 31 7.05 7.61 -16.99
N GLU A 32 8.34 7.75 -16.68
CA GLU A 32 9.06 9.02 -16.74
C GLU A 32 9.03 9.68 -18.12
N GLU A 33 9.24 8.90 -19.18
CA GLU A 33 9.23 9.42 -20.56
C GLU A 33 7.85 9.98 -20.91
N GLU A 34 6.79 9.24 -20.64
CA GLU A 34 5.42 9.69 -20.96
C GLU A 34 5.00 10.86 -20.07
N TYR A 35 5.30 10.81 -18.79
CA TYR A 35 5.02 11.90 -17.84
C TYR A 35 5.63 13.23 -18.30
N ASN A 36 6.86 13.20 -18.83
CA ASN A 36 7.57 14.40 -19.26
C ASN A 36 7.00 15.08 -20.51
N LYS A 37 6.09 14.40 -21.22
CA LYS A 37 5.32 15.01 -22.32
C LYS A 37 4.17 15.89 -21.78
N HIS A 38 3.89 15.85 -20.49
CA HIS A 38 2.78 16.51 -19.81
C HIS A 38 3.25 17.48 -18.72
N PRO A 39 3.80 18.66 -19.08
CA PRO A 39 4.34 19.62 -18.10
C PRO A 39 3.27 20.16 -17.13
N GLU A 40 2.00 20.04 -17.47
CA GLU A 40 0.88 20.39 -16.59
C GLU A 40 0.82 19.55 -15.32
N PHE A 41 1.35 18.32 -15.34
CA PHE A 41 1.36 17.42 -14.17
C PHE A 41 2.28 17.94 -13.07
N ASP A 42 3.42 18.56 -13.43
CA ASP A 42 4.33 19.15 -12.44
C ASP A 42 3.71 20.36 -11.73
N LYS A 43 2.82 21.11 -12.40
CA LYS A 43 2.14 22.27 -11.79
C LYS A 43 1.24 21.90 -10.60
N VAL A 44 0.79 20.66 -10.54
CA VAL A 44 -0.08 20.15 -9.49
C VAL A 44 0.61 19.14 -8.57
N ASN A 45 1.94 19.04 -8.65
CA ASN A 45 2.76 18.08 -7.91
C ASN A 45 2.21 16.65 -7.98
N LEU A 46 1.77 16.23 -9.18
CA LEU A 46 1.05 14.97 -9.36
C LEU A 46 1.85 13.78 -8.84
N ILE A 47 3.14 13.73 -9.17
CA ILE A 47 3.97 12.57 -8.81
C ILE A 47 4.22 12.45 -7.31
N GLU A 48 4.44 13.56 -6.60
CA GLU A 48 4.59 13.53 -5.14
C GLU A 48 3.29 13.04 -4.47
N ARG A 49 2.15 13.49 -4.97
CA ARG A 49 0.83 13.07 -4.49
C ARG A 49 0.56 11.59 -4.76
N LEU A 50 1.06 11.06 -5.87
CA LEU A 50 0.96 9.63 -6.17
C LEU A 50 1.91 8.78 -5.31
N CYS A 51 3.06 9.30 -4.92
CA CYS A 51 4.04 8.60 -4.11
C CYS A 51 3.79 8.70 -2.60
N ILE A 52 2.79 9.42 -2.15
CA ILE A 52 2.47 9.54 -0.71
C ILE A 52 1.03 9.11 -0.49
N PRO A 53 0.77 8.09 0.35
CA PRO A 53 -0.58 7.65 0.63
C PRO A 53 -1.38 8.75 1.34
N ASP A 54 -2.69 8.78 1.08
CA ASP A 54 -3.60 9.72 1.73
C ASP A 54 -3.65 9.51 3.24
N ARG A 55 -3.69 8.23 3.69
CA ARG A 55 -3.71 7.86 5.11
C ARG A 55 -3.08 6.50 5.36
N VAL A 56 -2.47 6.37 6.54
CA VAL A 56 -1.97 5.10 7.05
C VAL A 56 -2.52 4.90 8.45
N TYR A 57 -3.14 3.75 8.68
CA TYR A 57 -3.54 3.29 10.00
C TYR A 57 -2.62 2.14 10.40
N GLN A 58 -2.01 2.27 11.58
CA GLN A 58 -1.21 1.24 12.21
C GLN A 58 -1.73 1.03 13.62
N PHE A 59 -2.06 -0.20 13.98
CA PHE A 59 -2.72 -0.48 15.25
C PHE A 59 -2.34 -1.86 15.78
N ARG A 60 -2.46 -1.99 17.09
CA ARG A 60 -2.28 -3.26 17.78
C ARG A 60 -3.53 -4.12 17.64
N VAL A 61 -3.32 -5.41 17.34
CA VAL A 61 -4.35 -6.45 17.34
C VAL A 61 -4.04 -7.42 18.46
N THR A 62 -4.91 -7.50 19.46
CA THR A 62 -4.78 -8.46 20.58
C THR A 62 -5.84 -9.54 20.41
N TRP A 63 -5.43 -10.80 20.49
CA TRP A 63 -6.30 -11.96 20.31
C TRP A 63 -5.83 -13.15 21.12
N MET A 64 -6.68 -14.14 21.32
CA MET A 64 -6.37 -15.38 22.06
C MET A 64 -6.22 -16.53 21.07
N ASP A 65 -5.13 -17.26 21.17
CA ASP A 65 -4.91 -18.45 20.34
C ASP A 65 -5.72 -19.67 20.87
N ASP A 66 -5.70 -20.76 20.10
CA ASP A 66 -6.45 -21.99 20.44
C ASP A 66 -5.95 -22.68 21.73
N LYS A 67 -4.78 -22.29 22.22
CA LYS A 67 -4.21 -22.77 23.49
C LYS A 67 -4.54 -21.87 24.68
N GLY A 68 -5.30 -20.82 24.45
CA GLY A 68 -5.69 -19.83 25.47
C GLY A 68 -4.62 -18.76 25.76
N ASN A 69 -3.55 -18.67 24.97
CA ASN A 69 -2.52 -17.65 25.16
C ASN A 69 -2.93 -16.34 24.47
N ILE A 70 -2.66 -15.21 25.14
CA ILE A 70 -2.86 -13.90 24.55
C ILE A 70 -1.71 -13.56 23.60
N GLN A 71 -2.05 -13.28 22.36
CA GLN A 71 -1.14 -12.89 21.30
C GLN A 71 -1.31 -11.41 20.98
N THR A 72 -0.25 -10.80 20.48
CA THR A 72 -0.26 -9.40 20.04
C THR A 72 0.40 -9.28 18.67
N ASN A 73 -0.34 -8.78 17.71
CA ASN A 73 0.11 -8.53 16.35
C ASN A 73 -0.09 -7.07 15.95
N MET A 74 0.54 -6.68 14.85
CA MET A 74 0.32 -5.38 14.23
C MET A 74 -0.65 -5.51 13.07
N GLY A 75 -1.62 -4.60 13.03
CA GLY A 75 -2.52 -4.42 11.91
C GLY A 75 -2.23 -3.13 11.16
N TYR A 76 -2.45 -3.14 9.85
CA TYR A 76 -2.20 -2.00 8.96
C TYR A 76 -3.36 -1.83 7.98
N ARG A 77 -3.69 -0.58 7.69
CA ARG A 77 -4.51 -0.21 6.54
C ARG A 77 -3.90 1.01 5.86
N VAL A 78 -3.49 0.85 4.62
CA VAL A 78 -3.03 1.95 3.77
C VAL A 78 -4.17 2.35 2.84
N GLN A 79 -4.63 3.59 2.98
CA GLN A 79 -5.52 4.28 2.06
C GLN A 79 -4.63 5.11 1.14
N HIS A 80 -4.30 4.54 -0.04
CA HIS A 80 -3.27 5.14 -0.87
C HIS A 80 -3.80 6.33 -1.67
N ASN A 81 -4.86 6.12 -2.45
CA ASN A 81 -5.40 7.16 -3.31
C ASN A 81 -6.89 6.91 -3.61
N ASN A 82 -7.71 7.95 -3.54
CA ASN A 82 -9.15 7.90 -3.82
C ASN A 82 -9.59 8.85 -4.94
N ALA A 83 -8.67 9.33 -5.77
CA ALA A 83 -8.98 10.31 -6.81
C ALA A 83 -10.03 9.83 -7.81
N ILE A 84 -10.05 8.53 -8.12
CA ILE A 84 -11.00 7.93 -9.07
C ILE A 84 -12.09 7.09 -8.42
N GLY A 85 -12.08 6.93 -7.09
CA GLY A 85 -13.11 6.19 -6.37
C GLY A 85 -12.63 5.70 -5.01
N PRO A 86 -13.45 4.95 -4.26
CA PRO A 86 -13.15 4.52 -2.91
C PRO A 86 -11.90 3.64 -2.86
N TYR A 87 -11.20 3.67 -1.72
CA TYR A 87 -10.02 2.83 -1.50
C TYR A 87 -10.39 1.35 -1.57
N LYS A 88 -9.95 0.66 -2.61
CA LYS A 88 -10.23 -0.75 -2.88
C LYS A 88 -8.93 -1.54 -2.92
N GLY A 89 -8.92 -2.67 -2.22
CA GLY A 89 -7.80 -3.61 -2.19
C GLY A 89 -8.03 -4.70 -1.14
N GLY A 90 -7.26 -5.77 -1.24
CA GLY A 90 -7.37 -6.93 -0.36
C GLY A 90 -6.72 -6.75 1.01
N ILE A 91 -6.71 -7.85 1.77
CA ILE A 91 -6.03 -7.99 3.06
C ILE A 91 -4.97 -9.09 2.92
N ARG A 92 -3.76 -8.85 3.47
CA ARG A 92 -2.66 -9.82 3.52
C ARG A 92 -2.38 -10.22 4.96
N PHE A 93 -2.40 -11.53 5.23
CA PHE A 93 -1.96 -12.11 6.49
C PHE A 93 -0.68 -12.92 6.25
N HIS A 94 0.44 -12.46 6.79
CA HIS A 94 1.72 -13.13 6.65
C HIS A 94 2.71 -12.56 7.67
N ALA A 95 3.60 -13.39 8.22
CA ALA A 95 4.60 -12.98 9.21
C ALA A 95 5.52 -11.84 8.74
N SER A 96 5.75 -11.72 7.42
CA SER A 96 6.58 -10.64 6.84
C SER A 96 5.85 -9.32 6.68
N VAL A 97 4.55 -9.23 6.99
CA VAL A 97 3.80 -7.98 6.82
C VAL A 97 4.35 -6.87 7.70
N ASN A 98 4.66 -5.75 7.08
CA ASN A 98 5.07 -4.51 7.71
C ASN A 98 4.49 -3.32 6.93
N LEU A 99 4.70 -2.11 7.42
CA LEU A 99 4.16 -0.91 6.78
C LEU A 99 4.71 -0.70 5.36
N SER A 100 6.01 -0.93 5.14
CA SER A 100 6.66 -0.78 3.83
C SER A 100 6.00 -1.69 2.78
N ILE A 101 5.79 -2.96 3.12
CA ILE A 101 5.10 -3.94 2.26
C ILE A 101 3.67 -3.50 1.98
N LEU A 102 2.93 -3.03 2.97
CA LEU A 102 1.54 -2.59 2.76
C LEU A 102 1.45 -1.31 1.94
N LYS A 103 2.43 -0.41 2.07
CA LYS A 103 2.51 0.80 1.22
C LYS A 103 2.78 0.43 -0.23
N PHE A 104 3.75 -0.47 -0.50
CA PHE A 104 4.00 -0.89 -1.87
C PHE A 104 2.78 -1.58 -2.49
N LEU A 105 2.15 -2.49 -1.76
CA LEU A 105 0.96 -3.19 -2.26
C LEU A 105 -0.23 -2.25 -2.53
N ALA A 106 -0.39 -1.20 -1.71
CA ALA A 106 -1.45 -0.21 -1.91
C ALA A 106 -1.15 0.73 -3.09
N PHE A 107 0.12 1.08 -3.29
CA PHE A 107 0.62 1.86 -4.41
C PHE A 107 0.37 1.13 -5.74
N GLU A 108 0.83 -0.12 -5.86
CA GLU A 108 0.58 -0.95 -7.03
C GLU A 108 -0.92 -1.18 -7.28
N GLN A 109 -1.70 -1.38 -6.20
CA GLN A 109 -3.15 -1.55 -6.31
C GLN A 109 -3.83 -0.33 -6.89
N THR A 110 -3.33 0.88 -6.63
CA THR A 110 -3.85 2.13 -7.22
C THR A 110 -3.71 2.10 -8.75
N PHE A 111 -2.54 1.77 -9.27
CA PHE A 111 -2.33 1.65 -10.72
C PHE A 111 -3.13 0.49 -11.31
N LYS A 112 -3.12 -0.67 -10.67
CA LYS A 112 -3.90 -1.82 -11.12
C LYS A 112 -5.39 -1.49 -11.25
N ASN A 113 -5.96 -0.82 -10.26
CA ASN A 113 -7.38 -0.45 -10.29
C ASN A 113 -7.67 0.60 -11.36
N SER A 114 -6.77 1.53 -11.63
CA SER A 114 -6.94 2.55 -12.68
C SER A 114 -7.08 1.94 -14.08
N LEU A 115 -6.48 0.77 -14.29
CA LEU A 115 -6.53 0.05 -15.58
C LEU A 115 -7.83 -0.76 -15.77
N THR A 116 -8.67 -0.88 -14.75
CA THR A 116 -9.92 -1.66 -14.83
C THR A 116 -11.08 -0.91 -15.45
N THR A 117 -10.96 0.40 -15.70
CA THR A 117 -12.03 1.32 -16.10
C THR A 117 -13.15 1.52 -15.06
N LEU A 118 -13.05 0.86 -13.91
CA LEU A 118 -14.00 1.02 -12.80
C LEU A 118 -13.59 2.18 -11.88
N PRO A 119 -14.54 2.88 -11.26
CA PRO A 119 -14.25 4.01 -10.38
C PRO A 119 -13.75 3.53 -9.00
N MET A 120 -12.55 2.99 -8.96
CA MET A 120 -11.93 2.43 -7.75
C MET A 120 -10.55 3.06 -7.52
N GLY A 121 -10.36 3.59 -6.33
CA GLY A 121 -9.04 3.98 -5.82
C GLY A 121 -8.22 2.78 -5.32
N GLY A 122 -7.08 3.05 -4.70
CA GLY A 122 -6.17 2.03 -4.18
C GLY A 122 -6.04 2.04 -2.67
N GLY A 123 -6.07 0.84 -2.09
CA GLY A 123 -5.81 0.63 -0.67
C GLY A 123 -5.41 -0.80 -0.39
N LYS A 124 -4.76 -1.02 0.77
CA LYS A 124 -4.34 -2.36 1.18
C LYS A 124 -4.39 -2.48 2.70
N GLY A 125 -4.87 -3.61 3.18
CA GLY A 125 -4.81 -3.98 4.60
C GLY A 125 -3.92 -5.18 4.83
N GLY A 126 -3.54 -5.43 6.07
CA GLY A 126 -2.81 -6.63 6.45
C GLY A 126 -2.42 -6.67 7.92
N SER A 127 -1.91 -7.83 8.32
CA SER A 127 -1.37 -8.09 9.64
C SER A 127 -0.23 -9.10 9.56
N ASP A 128 0.70 -9.03 10.49
CA ASP A 128 1.77 -10.00 10.68
C ASP A 128 1.29 -11.29 11.39
N SER A 129 0.00 -11.43 11.65
CA SER A 129 -0.60 -12.64 12.18
C SER A 129 -0.57 -13.78 11.16
N VAL A 130 -0.12 -14.98 11.58
CA VAL A 130 0.00 -16.18 10.72
C VAL A 130 -0.97 -17.28 11.12
N SER A 131 -1.24 -17.46 12.41
CA SER A 131 -2.09 -18.54 12.92
C SER A 131 -3.56 -18.41 12.52
N TYR A 132 -3.96 -17.23 12.09
CA TYR A 132 -5.30 -16.96 11.61
C TYR A 132 -5.63 -17.62 10.26
N THR A 133 -4.62 -17.93 9.45
CA THR A 133 -4.83 -18.42 8.08
C THR A 133 -5.34 -19.86 7.98
N HIS A 134 -5.20 -20.66 9.04
CA HIS A 134 -5.54 -22.09 8.98
C HIS A 134 -6.91 -22.45 9.54
N LEU A 135 -7.43 -21.73 10.51
CA LEU A 135 -8.62 -22.14 11.24
C LEU A 135 -9.88 -21.32 10.94
N ARG A 136 -9.76 -20.07 10.50
CA ARG A 136 -10.90 -19.18 10.27
C ARG A 136 -11.15 -18.76 8.83
N ALA A 137 -10.32 -19.15 7.89
CA ALA A 137 -10.60 -18.91 6.47
C ALA A 137 -11.92 -19.54 6.00
N HIS A 138 -12.38 -20.58 6.69
CA HIS A 138 -13.68 -21.23 6.44
C HIS A 138 -14.86 -20.49 7.06
N GLU A 139 -14.67 -19.71 8.13
CA GLU A 139 -15.76 -19.00 8.80
C GLU A 139 -16.13 -17.68 8.11
N THR A 140 -15.19 -17.05 7.40
CA THR A 140 -15.45 -15.79 6.68
C THR A 140 -16.09 -15.97 5.31
N GLY A 141 -16.22 -17.18 4.83
CA GLY A 141 -16.93 -17.51 3.58
C GLY A 141 -18.44 -17.61 3.71
N ALA A 142 -19.01 -17.39 4.91
CA ALA A 142 -20.43 -17.57 5.19
C ALA A 142 -21.23 -16.27 5.40
N TYR A 143 -20.62 -15.08 5.12
CA TYR A 143 -21.33 -13.80 5.23
C TYR A 143 -21.12 -12.94 4.01
#